data_44541cd460464a1577ea02da8c2c0605
#
_entry.id   44541cd460464a1577ea02da8c2c0605
#
_cell.length_a   1.000
_cell.length_b   1.000
_cell.length_c   1.000
_cell.angle_alpha   90.00
_cell.angle_beta   90.00
_cell.angle_gamma   90.00
#
_symmetry.space_group_name_H-M   'P 1'
#
loop_
_entity.id
_entity.type
_entity.pdbx_description
1 polymer ?
#
loop_
_entity_poly.entity_id
_entity_poly.type
_entity_poly.pdbx_seq_one_letter_code
_entity_poly.pdbx_strand_id
1 'polypeptide(L)'
;MSNIHPSAVVASTANIADDVEVGPFAVIHEHVQIDAGCSIGAHSVIHSHTLMGKNNRILDHVVLGCEPQDISYSNEQTQLKIGNANIIREFVSIHRSTNTEQATTIGDGCYIMCNTHIGHDCQIADDVILTSYVGLSGHVHIGKKAIVGGGAGVHQFVRIGAYSMVGAFVPVGRDVMPFTLLGRNPVVHYRLNTIGLKRSGITGDRYRALEKAYRLIRSGKQNEVEATTPELELLLEWLNAPSKRGLHKFAQA
;
A
#
# COMPACT_ATOMS: atom_id res chain seq x y z
N MET A 1 1.46 27.01 -17.06
CA MET A 1 0.20 26.56 -17.73
C MET A 1 0.21 25.05 -17.72
N SER A 2 -0.82 24.42 -17.15
CA SER A 2 -0.96 22.96 -17.18
C SER A 2 -0.89 22.44 -18.62
N ASN A 3 -0.10 21.40 -18.85
CA ASN A 3 0.05 20.80 -20.18
C ASN A 3 -1.04 19.72 -20.38
N ILE A 4 -2.29 20.19 -20.57
CA ILE A 4 -3.45 19.31 -20.76
C ILE A 4 -3.62 19.03 -22.25
N HIS A 5 -3.58 17.76 -22.62
CA HIS A 5 -3.79 17.35 -24.02
C HIS A 5 -5.22 17.73 -24.47
N PRO A 6 -5.42 18.26 -25.71
CA PRO A 6 -6.73 18.73 -26.17
C PRO A 6 -7.84 17.67 -26.19
N SER A 7 -7.51 16.38 -26.22
CA SER A 7 -8.49 15.29 -26.14
C SER A 7 -8.77 14.80 -24.71
N ALA A 8 -8.13 15.36 -23.70
CA ALA A 8 -8.46 15.05 -22.32
C ALA A 8 -9.76 15.74 -21.90
N VAL A 9 -10.53 15.08 -21.04
CA VAL A 9 -11.76 15.62 -20.47
C VAL A 9 -11.51 15.95 -19.01
N VAL A 10 -11.55 17.25 -18.67
CA VAL A 10 -11.32 17.73 -17.30
C VAL A 10 -12.53 18.51 -16.83
N ALA A 11 -13.09 18.11 -15.69
CA ALA A 11 -14.22 18.79 -15.09
C ALA A 11 -13.82 20.19 -14.61
N SER A 12 -14.69 21.18 -14.77
CA SER A 12 -14.43 22.58 -14.42
C SER A 12 -14.20 22.81 -12.92
N THR A 13 -14.62 21.89 -12.07
CA THR A 13 -14.41 21.90 -10.60
C THR A 13 -13.17 21.15 -10.15
N ALA A 14 -12.41 20.53 -11.07
CA ALA A 14 -11.14 19.92 -10.77
C ALA A 14 -10.10 21.03 -10.51
N ASN A 15 -9.30 20.86 -9.44
CA ASN A 15 -8.20 21.76 -9.08
C ASN A 15 -6.88 21.10 -9.45
N ILE A 16 -6.27 21.56 -10.53
CA ILE A 16 -5.03 20.98 -11.09
C ILE A 16 -3.97 22.07 -11.09
N ALA A 17 -2.81 21.81 -10.50
CA ALA A 17 -1.70 22.74 -10.49
C ALA A 17 -1.15 23.04 -11.92
N ASP A 18 -0.60 24.22 -12.11
CA ASP A 18 -0.23 24.76 -13.42
C ASP A 18 0.82 23.95 -14.20
N ASP A 19 1.63 23.16 -13.51
CA ASP A 19 2.73 22.36 -14.07
C ASP A 19 2.37 20.86 -14.26
N VAL A 20 1.12 20.48 -14.03
CA VAL A 20 0.64 19.11 -14.22
C VAL A 20 0.50 18.78 -15.70
N GLU A 21 1.00 17.61 -16.08
CA GLU A 21 0.85 17.06 -17.43
C GLU A 21 -0.33 16.07 -17.49
N VAL A 22 -1.24 16.25 -18.44
CA VAL A 22 -2.40 15.36 -18.65
C VAL A 22 -2.39 14.84 -20.08
N GLY A 23 -2.23 13.53 -20.22
CA GLY A 23 -2.14 12.82 -21.49
C GLY A 23 -3.47 12.73 -22.25
N PRO A 24 -3.43 12.25 -23.51
CA PRO A 24 -4.59 12.15 -24.37
C PRO A 24 -5.65 11.19 -23.81
N PHE A 25 -6.92 11.57 -23.99
CA PHE A 25 -8.09 10.80 -23.56
C PHE A 25 -8.16 10.48 -22.06
N ALA A 26 -7.36 11.15 -21.24
CA ALA A 26 -7.53 11.08 -19.79
C ALA A 26 -8.83 11.77 -19.39
N VAL A 27 -9.48 11.25 -18.33
CA VAL A 27 -10.72 11.82 -17.78
C VAL A 27 -10.49 12.15 -16.31
N ILE A 28 -10.68 13.42 -15.94
CA ILE A 28 -10.57 13.92 -14.58
C ILE A 28 -11.93 14.48 -14.15
N HIS A 29 -12.53 13.81 -13.17
CA HIS A 29 -13.86 14.14 -12.69
C HIS A 29 -13.89 15.36 -11.76
N GLU A 30 -15.09 15.70 -11.32
CA GLU A 30 -15.37 16.83 -10.43
C GLU A 30 -14.68 16.66 -9.06
N HIS A 31 -14.27 17.78 -8.45
CA HIS A 31 -13.70 17.83 -7.11
C HIS A 31 -12.42 16.99 -6.93
N VAL A 32 -11.74 16.67 -8.03
CA VAL A 32 -10.38 16.11 -7.99
C VAL A 32 -9.39 17.22 -7.67
N GLN A 33 -8.40 16.93 -6.83
CA GLN A 33 -7.28 17.82 -6.57
C GLN A 33 -5.97 17.12 -6.96
N ILE A 34 -5.14 17.79 -7.78
CA ILE A 34 -3.82 17.29 -8.20
C ILE A 34 -2.79 18.39 -7.98
N ASP A 35 -1.86 18.13 -7.07
CA ASP A 35 -0.78 19.06 -6.75
C ASP A 35 0.36 19.02 -7.81
N ALA A 36 1.30 19.94 -7.66
CA ALA A 36 2.37 20.25 -8.60
C ALA A 36 3.27 19.04 -8.97
N GLY A 37 3.82 19.06 -10.17
CA GLY A 37 4.81 18.09 -10.67
C GLY A 37 4.24 16.72 -11.03
N CYS A 38 2.92 16.56 -11.09
CA CYS A 38 2.29 15.28 -11.44
C CYS A 38 2.17 15.10 -12.95
N SER A 39 2.21 13.83 -13.40
CA SER A 39 1.89 13.43 -14.77
C SER A 39 0.81 12.34 -14.78
N ILE A 40 -0.21 12.53 -15.63
CA ILE A 40 -1.33 11.61 -15.82
C ILE A 40 -1.25 11.04 -17.23
N GLY A 41 -1.08 9.73 -17.32
CA GLY A 41 -0.97 9.00 -18.60
C GLY A 41 -2.27 8.94 -19.40
N ALA A 42 -2.13 8.51 -20.65
CA ALA A 42 -3.25 8.38 -21.58
C ALA A 42 -4.34 7.42 -21.07
N HIS A 43 -5.60 7.74 -21.37
CA HIS A 43 -6.76 6.92 -21.02
C HIS A 43 -6.94 6.64 -19.51
N SER A 44 -6.24 7.37 -18.63
CA SER A 44 -6.43 7.24 -17.18
C SER A 44 -7.67 7.98 -16.73
N VAL A 45 -8.36 7.43 -15.73
CA VAL A 45 -9.59 8.00 -15.17
C VAL A 45 -9.38 8.30 -13.69
N ILE A 46 -9.51 9.58 -13.32
CA ILE A 46 -9.44 10.04 -11.94
C ILE A 46 -10.84 10.44 -11.48
N HIS A 47 -11.42 9.64 -10.61
CA HIS A 47 -12.78 9.87 -10.11
C HIS A 47 -12.83 10.94 -9.04
N SER A 48 -14.04 11.47 -8.84
CA SER A 48 -14.35 12.55 -7.89
C SER A 48 -13.83 12.26 -6.49
N HIS A 49 -13.43 13.34 -5.78
CA HIS A 49 -12.90 13.31 -4.41
C HIS A 49 -11.57 12.55 -4.25
N THR A 50 -10.81 12.39 -5.34
CA THR A 50 -9.42 11.96 -5.30
C THR A 50 -8.52 13.17 -5.02
N LEU A 51 -7.71 13.07 -3.97
CA LEU A 51 -6.73 14.07 -3.58
C LEU A 51 -5.33 13.49 -3.82
N MET A 52 -4.54 14.12 -4.68
CA MET A 52 -3.21 13.67 -5.08
C MET A 52 -2.17 14.73 -4.74
N GLY A 53 -1.17 14.35 -3.96
CA GLY A 53 -0.02 15.18 -3.64
C GLY A 53 0.93 15.39 -4.82
N LYS A 54 2.14 15.85 -4.53
CA LYS A 54 3.12 16.31 -5.53
C LYS A 54 3.90 15.18 -6.19
N ASN A 55 4.40 15.44 -7.41
CA ASN A 55 5.38 14.61 -8.10
C ASN A 55 4.95 13.16 -8.33
N ASN A 56 3.65 12.90 -8.43
CA ASN A 56 3.13 11.57 -8.73
C ASN A 56 3.18 11.31 -10.25
N ARG A 57 3.54 10.10 -10.60
CA ARG A 57 3.58 9.63 -11.96
C ARG A 57 2.55 8.52 -12.17
N ILE A 58 1.44 8.87 -12.81
CA ILE A 58 0.35 7.95 -13.15
C ILE A 58 0.52 7.54 -14.61
N LEU A 59 0.71 6.24 -14.87
CA LEU A 59 0.90 5.72 -16.23
C LEU A 59 -0.46 5.57 -16.94
N ASP A 60 -0.45 4.91 -18.09
CA ASP A 60 -1.62 4.80 -18.94
C ASP A 60 -2.67 3.82 -18.38
N HIS A 61 -3.96 4.08 -18.69
CA HIS A 61 -5.08 3.20 -18.33
C HIS A 61 -5.23 2.94 -16.82
N VAL A 62 -4.83 3.87 -15.98
CA VAL A 62 -5.00 3.78 -14.51
C VAL A 62 -6.37 4.31 -14.11
N VAL A 63 -7.02 3.67 -13.14
CA VAL A 63 -8.31 4.11 -12.58
C VAL A 63 -8.15 4.40 -11.09
N LEU A 64 -8.33 5.65 -10.69
CA LEU A 64 -8.18 6.11 -9.31
C LEU A 64 -9.49 6.65 -8.75
N GLY A 65 -9.80 6.27 -7.50
CA GLY A 65 -10.94 6.81 -6.75
C GLY A 65 -12.31 6.35 -7.22
N CYS A 66 -12.41 5.25 -7.99
CA CYS A 66 -13.72 4.71 -8.32
C CYS A 66 -14.46 4.20 -7.06
N GLU A 67 -15.75 3.98 -7.20
CA GLU A 67 -16.62 3.54 -6.11
C GLU A 67 -16.12 2.26 -5.46
N PRO A 68 -16.32 2.13 -4.13
CA PRO A 68 -15.99 0.90 -3.41
C PRO A 68 -16.72 -0.31 -4.01
N GLN A 69 -16.00 -1.44 -4.10
CA GLN A 69 -16.60 -2.72 -4.44
C GLN A 69 -17.20 -3.36 -3.18
N ASP A 70 -18.14 -2.67 -2.57
CA ASP A 70 -18.86 -3.10 -1.37
C ASP A 70 -20.36 -2.93 -1.59
N ILE A 71 -21.13 -4.00 -1.43
CA ILE A 71 -22.57 -4.01 -1.64
C ILE A 71 -23.38 -3.15 -0.65
N SER A 72 -22.75 -2.80 0.49
CA SER A 72 -23.36 -1.92 1.50
C SER A 72 -23.15 -0.43 1.22
N TYR A 73 -22.30 -0.08 0.23
CA TYR A 73 -22.02 1.30 -0.12
C TYR A 73 -23.26 1.98 -0.74
N SER A 74 -23.64 3.13 -0.22
CA SER A 74 -24.87 3.84 -0.60
C SER A 74 -24.61 5.23 -1.18
N ASN A 75 -23.52 5.40 -1.92
CA ASN A 75 -23.07 6.66 -2.55
C ASN A 75 -22.64 7.76 -1.55
N GLU A 76 -22.11 7.37 -0.41
CA GLU A 76 -21.51 8.31 0.53
C GLU A 76 -20.33 9.05 -0.13
N GLN A 77 -20.16 10.32 0.23
CA GLN A 77 -19.07 11.15 -0.30
C GLN A 77 -17.74 10.79 0.38
N THR A 78 -17.09 9.76 -0.14
CA THR A 78 -15.86 9.20 0.39
C THR A 78 -14.63 9.55 -0.48
N GLN A 79 -13.43 9.29 0.00
CA GLN A 79 -12.21 9.83 -0.59
C GLN A 79 -11.15 8.76 -0.85
N LEU A 80 -10.32 9.06 -1.86
CA LEU A 80 -8.99 8.50 -2.06
C LEU A 80 -7.95 9.60 -1.84
N LYS A 81 -6.94 9.34 -0.99
CA LYS A 81 -5.81 10.25 -0.77
C LYS A 81 -4.51 9.58 -1.20
N ILE A 82 -3.77 10.23 -2.08
CA ILE A 82 -2.48 9.78 -2.57
C ILE A 82 -1.43 10.81 -2.14
N GLY A 83 -0.38 10.37 -1.47
CA GLY A 83 0.75 11.18 -1.06
C GLY A 83 1.61 11.65 -2.23
N ASN A 84 2.91 11.74 -2.00
CA ASN A 84 3.84 12.35 -2.94
C ASN A 84 4.76 11.33 -3.60
N ALA A 85 5.30 11.65 -4.77
CA ALA A 85 6.37 10.92 -5.45
C ALA A 85 6.08 9.43 -5.70
N ASN A 86 4.81 9.08 -5.89
CA ASN A 86 4.39 7.72 -6.20
C ASN A 86 4.50 7.44 -7.70
N ILE A 87 4.80 6.20 -8.05
CA ILE A 87 4.73 5.68 -9.42
C ILE A 87 3.64 4.62 -9.48
N ILE A 88 2.56 4.91 -10.20
CA ILE A 88 1.42 4.01 -10.38
C ILE A 88 1.40 3.57 -11.83
N ARG A 89 1.66 2.29 -12.05
CA ARG A 89 1.82 1.67 -13.37
C ARG A 89 0.48 1.36 -14.02
N GLU A 90 0.57 0.91 -15.25
CA GLU A 90 -0.53 0.69 -16.18
C GLU A 90 -1.58 -0.29 -15.62
N PHE A 91 -2.84 -0.03 -15.89
CA PHE A 91 -3.99 -0.86 -15.51
C PHE A 91 -4.15 -1.07 -13.98
N VAL A 92 -3.57 -0.21 -13.16
CA VAL A 92 -3.83 -0.20 -11.72
C VAL A 92 -5.22 0.35 -11.45
N SER A 93 -5.94 -0.26 -10.49
CA SER A 93 -7.21 0.26 -9.97
C SER A 93 -7.12 0.48 -8.45
N ILE A 94 -7.53 1.67 -7.98
CA ILE A 94 -7.56 2.03 -6.57
C ILE A 94 -8.94 2.61 -6.24
N HIS A 95 -9.65 1.98 -5.30
CA HIS A 95 -10.99 2.41 -4.89
C HIS A 95 -10.95 3.40 -3.73
N ARG A 96 -11.89 4.36 -3.73
CA ARG A 96 -12.10 5.23 -2.56
C ARG A 96 -12.68 4.44 -1.38
N SER A 97 -12.72 5.05 -0.20
CA SER A 97 -13.23 4.39 1.01
C SER A 97 -14.76 4.21 0.99
N THR A 98 -15.26 3.35 1.88
CA THR A 98 -16.71 3.25 2.20
C THR A 98 -17.10 4.22 3.30
N ASN A 99 -16.13 4.72 4.07
CA ASN A 99 -16.32 5.53 5.26
C ASN A 99 -15.94 6.99 4.99
N THR A 100 -16.79 7.91 5.41
CA THR A 100 -16.57 9.36 5.28
C THR A 100 -15.52 9.91 6.24
N GLU A 101 -15.26 9.22 7.35
CA GLU A 101 -14.29 9.65 8.37
C GLU A 101 -12.85 9.27 7.99
N GLN A 102 -12.67 8.21 7.20
CA GLN A 102 -11.36 7.70 6.82
C GLN A 102 -11.29 7.42 5.33
N ALA A 103 -10.34 8.04 4.64
CA ALA A 103 -10.08 7.78 3.21
C ALA A 103 -9.34 6.47 2.99
N THR A 104 -9.43 5.89 1.78
CA THR A 104 -8.37 5.00 1.29
C THR A 104 -7.10 5.83 1.10
N THR A 105 -5.95 5.35 1.58
CA THR A 105 -4.71 6.14 1.54
C THR A 105 -3.55 5.39 0.89
N ILE A 106 -2.78 6.14 0.10
CA ILE A 106 -1.46 5.74 -0.41
C ILE A 106 -0.46 6.76 0.13
N GLY A 107 0.58 6.31 0.82
CA GLY A 107 1.65 7.16 1.36
C GLY A 107 2.56 7.75 0.29
N ASP A 108 3.75 8.14 0.69
CA ASP A 108 4.76 8.72 -0.20
C ASP A 108 5.70 7.66 -0.79
N GLY A 109 6.22 7.89 -1.99
CA GLY A 109 7.28 7.09 -2.59
C GLY A 109 6.91 5.64 -2.94
N CYS A 110 5.64 5.30 -3.02
CA CYS A 110 5.19 3.95 -3.36
C CYS A 110 5.42 3.62 -4.83
N TYR A 111 5.72 2.35 -5.10
CA TYR A 111 5.79 1.81 -6.46
C TYR A 111 4.73 0.73 -6.65
N ILE A 112 3.66 1.07 -7.35
CA ILE A 112 2.51 0.20 -7.59
C ILE A 112 2.58 -0.27 -9.04
N MET A 113 2.93 -1.56 -9.24
CA MET A 113 3.16 -2.12 -10.57
C MET A 113 1.84 -2.49 -11.27
N CYS A 114 1.96 -2.80 -12.56
CA CYS A 114 0.82 -2.99 -13.45
C CYS A 114 -0.18 -4.07 -12.98
N ASN A 115 -1.46 -3.84 -13.31
CA ASN A 115 -2.58 -4.73 -12.97
C ASN A 115 -2.77 -4.98 -11.45
N THR A 116 -2.24 -4.11 -10.60
CA THR A 116 -2.50 -4.16 -9.16
C THR A 116 -3.87 -3.59 -8.85
N HIS A 117 -4.61 -4.27 -7.97
CA HIS A 117 -5.89 -3.81 -7.44
C HIS A 117 -5.75 -3.46 -5.97
N ILE A 118 -6.21 -2.27 -5.59
CA ILE A 118 -6.31 -1.82 -4.19
C ILE A 118 -7.77 -1.54 -3.88
N GLY A 119 -8.34 -2.39 -3.01
CA GLY A 119 -9.72 -2.27 -2.53
C GLY A 119 -9.92 -1.04 -1.64
N HIS A 120 -11.17 -0.79 -1.33
CA HIS A 120 -11.62 0.31 -0.48
C HIS A 120 -11.03 0.25 0.95
N ASP A 121 -10.91 1.38 1.60
CA ASP A 121 -10.45 1.52 3.00
C ASP A 121 -9.04 0.99 3.28
N CYS A 122 -8.24 0.71 2.24
CA CYS A 122 -6.86 0.31 2.39
C CYS A 122 -5.99 1.47 2.89
N GLN A 123 -5.00 1.14 3.74
CA GLN A 123 -4.04 2.08 4.29
C GLN A 123 -2.63 1.62 3.89
N ILE A 124 -2.05 2.26 2.89
CA ILE A 124 -0.72 1.93 2.36
C ILE A 124 0.26 3.00 2.85
N ALA A 125 1.24 2.59 3.66
CA ALA A 125 2.28 3.50 4.17
C ALA A 125 3.33 3.83 3.10
N ASP A 126 4.34 4.64 3.49
CA ASP A 126 5.37 5.11 2.57
C ASP A 126 6.31 4.00 2.06
N ASP A 127 6.90 4.23 0.90
CA ASP A 127 7.93 3.38 0.28
C ASP A 127 7.48 1.93 0.03
N VAL A 128 6.17 1.67 -0.03
CA VAL A 128 5.62 0.33 -0.30
C VAL A 128 5.79 -0.04 -1.77
N ILE A 129 6.15 -1.30 -2.02
CA ILE A 129 6.18 -1.86 -3.37
C ILE A 129 5.11 -2.93 -3.50
N LEU A 130 4.12 -2.69 -4.36
CA LEU A 130 3.16 -3.70 -4.80
C LEU A 130 3.56 -4.13 -6.20
N THR A 131 3.99 -5.39 -6.33
CA THR A 131 4.41 -5.89 -7.65
C THR A 131 3.20 -6.28 -8.49
N SER A 132 3.42 -6.58 -9.78
CA SER A 132 2.33 -6.79 -10.73
C SER A 132 1.31 -7.85 -10.28
N TYR A 133 0.03 -7.59 -10.60
CA TYR A 133 -1.08 -8.48 -10.28
C TYR A 133 -1.35 -8.72 -8.78
N VAL A 134 -0.87 -7.85 -7.90
CA VAL A 134 -1.25 -7.91 -6.48
C VAL A 134 -2.71 -7.49 -6.33
N GLY A 135 -3.48 -8.28 -5.57
CA GLY A 135 -4.86 -7.96 -5.21
C GLY A 135 -4.98 -7.70 -3.71
N LEU A 136 -5.34 -6.48 -3.33
CA LEU A 136 -5.68 -6.13 -1.94
C LEU A 136 -7.19 -6.01 -1.82
N SER A 137 -7.81 -6.84 -0.98
CA SER A 137 -9.22 -6.67 -0.61
C SER A 137 -9.40 -5.45 0.30
N GLY A 138 -10.65 -5.11 0.65
CA GLY A 138 -10.93 -3.96 1.51
C GLY A 138 -10.25 -3.99 2.89
N HIS A 139 -9.96 -2.81 3.45
CA HIS A 139 -9.41 -2.62 4.80
C HIS A 139 -8.04 -3.27 5.04
N VAL A 140 -7.22 -3.44 4.02
CA VAL A 140 -5.85 -3.95 4.17
C VAL A 140 -4.92 -2.81 4.61
N HIS A 141 -4.07 -3.10 5.60
CA HIS A 141 -3.04 -2.17 6.05
C HIS A 141 -1.65 -2.68 5.67
N ILE A 142 -0.86 -1.86 4.98
CA ILE A 142 0.50 -2.21 4.59
C ILE A 142 1.49 -1.22 5.20
N GLY A 143 2.39 -1.73 6.02
CA GLY A 143 3.40 -0.94 6.71
C GLY A 143 4.52 -0.47 5.78
N LYS A 144 5.21 0.57 6.23
CA LYS A 144 6.30 1.24 5.51
C LYS A 144 7.34 0.26 4.97
N LYS A 145 7.78 0.47 3.72
CA LYS A 145 8.80 -0.33 3.04
C LYS A 145 8.50 -1.83 2.93
N ALA A 146 7.24 -2.21 3.08
CA ALA A 146 6.82 -3.58 2.78
C ALA A 146 6.81 -3.83 1.27
N ILE A 147 7.11 -5.06 0.89
CA ILE A 147 7.06 -5.50 -0.51
C ILE A 147 6.07 -6.66 -0.62
N VAL A 148 5.11 -6.55 -1.53
CA VAL A 148 4.16 -7.62 -1.82
C VAL A 148 4.47 -8.22 -3.20
N GLY A 149 4.79 -9.50 -3.22
CA GLY A 149 5.20 -10.25 -4.43
C GLY A 149 4.05 -10.43 -5.42
N GLY A 150 4.41 -10.50 -6.72
CA GLY A 150 3.46 -10.55 -7.82
C GLY A 150 2.43 -11.67 -7.71
N GLY A 151 1.20 -11.37 -8.07
CA GLY A 151 0.08 -12.31 -7.99
C GLY A 151 -0.34 -12.70 -6.57
N ALA A 152 0.17 -12.04 -5.53
CA ALA A 152 -0.30 -12.28 -4.16
C ALA A 152 -1.70 -11.68 -3.97
N GLY A 153 -2.59 -12.47 -3.35
CA GLY A 153 -3.92 -12.03 -2.94
C GLY A 153 -3.98 -11.79 -1.43
N VAL A 154 -4.39 -10.61 -1.00
CA VAL A 154 -4.45 -10.24 0.41
C VAL A 154 -5.91 -10.13 0.85
N HIS A 155 -6.29 -10.94 1.84
CA HIS A 155 -7.66 -10.97 2.37
C HIS A 155 -7.98 -9.68 3.14
N GLN A 156 -9.24 -9.30 3.14
CA GLN A 156 -9.70 -8.10 3.86
C GLN A 156 -9.29 -8.11 5.34
N PHE A 157 -9.01 -6.91 5.87
CA PHE A 157 -8.58 -6.65 7.24
C PHE A 157 -7.20 -7.21 7.62
N VAL A 158 -6.44 -7.74 6.69
CA VAL A 158 -5.06 -8.19 6.94
C VAL A 158 -4.15 -6.98 7.14
N ARG A 159 -3.22 -7.10 8.09
CA ARG A 159 -2.12 -6.15 8.31
C ARG A 159 -0.81 -6.78 7.86
N ILE A 160 -0.13 -6.12 6.93
CA ILE A 160 1.23 -6.49 6.50
C ILE A 160 2.20 -5.51 7.18
N GLY A 161 3.06 -6.02 8.06
CA GLY A 161 3.95 -5.19 8.87
C GLY A 161 5.05 -4.52 8.04
N ALA A 162 5.63 -3.45 8.61
CA ALA A 162 6.70 -2.68 7.96
C ALA A 162 7.93 -3.55 7.65
N TYR A 163 8.63 -3.23 6.54
CA TYR A 163 9.83 -3.92 6.08
C TYR A 163 9.65 -5.42 5.80
N SER A 164 8.42 -5.92 5.79
CA SER A 164 8.16 -7.32 5.45
C SER A 164 8.25 -7.58 3.95
N MET A 165 8.44 -8.83 3.59
CA MET A 165 8.39 -9.30 2.21
C MET A 165 7.39 -10.46 2.10
N VAL A 166 6.37 -10.28 1.28
CA VAL A 166 5.45 -11.35 0.90
C VAL A 166 5.93 -11.94 -0.42
N GLY A 167 6.08 -13.26 -0.48
CA GLY A 167 6.46 -13.97 -1.69
C GLY A 167 5.41 -13.86 -2.80
N ALA A 168 5.81 -14.12 -4.05
CA ALA A 168 4.88 -14.14 -5.18
C ALA A 168 3.83 -15.27 -5.05
N PHE A 169 2.60 -14.99 -5.52
CA PHE A 169 1.46 -15.92 -5.49
C PHE A 169 1.12 -16.47 -4.10
N VAL A 170 1.38 -15.68 -3.05
CA VAL A 170 0.98 -16.03 -1.68
C VAL A 170 -0.47 -15.63 -1.41
N PRO A 171 -1.36 -16.54 -0.99
CA PRO A 171 -2.67 -16.19 -0.45
C PRO A 171 -2.52 -15.72 1.01
N VAL A 172 -2.50 -14.42 1.23
CA VAL A 172 -2.30 -13.81 2.55
C VAL A 172 -3.64 -13.71 3.28
N GLY A 173 -3.97 -14.71 4.10
CA GLY A 173 -5.22 -14.77 4.86
C GLY A 173 -5.11 -14.26 6.31
N ARG A 174 -3.92 -13.97 6.81
CA ARG A 174 -3.62 -13.53 8.18
C ARG A 174 -2.58 -12.43 8.17
N ASP A 175 -2.40 -11.80 9.32
CA ASP A 175 -1.42 -10.74 9.51
C ASP A 175 0.03 -11.22 9.28
N VAL A 176 0.84 -10.37 8.67
CA VAL A 176 2.26 -10.61 8.39
C VAL A 176 3.10 -9.75 9.32
N MET A 177 3.91 -10.39 10.15
CA MET A 177 4.75 -9.71 11.15
C MET A 177 5.77 -8.78 10.47
N PRO A 178 6.02 -7.59 11.02
CA PRO A 178 7.07 -6.69 10.54
C PRO A 178 8.43 -7.38 10.40
N PHE A 179 9.24 -6.91 9.47
CA PHE A 179 10.64 -7.34 9.24
C PHE A 179 10.81 -8.78 8.74
N THR A 180 9.73 -9.49 8.44
CA THR A 180 9.79 -10.92 8.08
C THR A 180 9.55 -11.19 6.61
N LEU A 181 9.91 -12.40 6.19
CA LEU A 181 9.58 -12.98 4.90
C LEU A 181 8.45 -13.99 5.08
N LEU A 182 7.30 -13.75 4.44
CA LEU A 182 6.20 -14.71 4.31
C LEU A 182 6.36 -15.50 3.01
N GLY A 183 6.46 -16.81 3.11
CA GLY A 183 6.57 -17.69 1.95
C GLY A 183 5.24 -18.32 1.53
N ARG A 184 5.29 -19.13 0.47
CA ARG A 184 4.10 -19.66 -0.21
C ARG A 184 3.69 -21.07 0.20
N ASN A 185 4.61 -21.97 0.43
CA ASN A 185 4.29 -23.38 0.66
C ASN A 185 5.17 -24.00 1.74
N PRO A 186 4.66 -24.17 2.95
CA PRO A 186 3.37 -23.62 3.45
C PRO A 186 3.41 -22.10 3.58
N VAL A 187 2.23 -21.44 3.76
CA VAL A 187 2.16 -19.99 4.00
C VAL A 187 2.49 -19.70 5.46
N VAL A 188 3.75 -19.39 5.71
CA VAL A 188 4.31 -19.14 7.05
C VAL A 188 5.40 -18.08 7.01
N HIS A 189 5.72 -17.48 8.17
CA HIS A 189 6.93 -16.67 8.33
C HIS A 189 8.15 -17.58 8.33
N TYR A 190 9.00 -17.45 7.32
CA TYR A 190 10.20 -18.28 7.20
C TYR A 190 11.39 -17.74 7.99
N ARG A 191 11.62 -16.45 7.91
CA ARG A 191 12.78 -15.77 8.49
C ARG A 191 12.60 -14.26 8.46
N LEU A 192 13.57 -13.54 8.97
CA LEU A 192 13.67 -12.10 8.73
C LEU A 192 13.91 -11.79 7.23
N ASN A 193 13.42 -10.66 6.78
CA ASN A 193 13.69 -10.13 5.43
C ASN A 193 15.10 -9.54 5.36
N THR A 194 16.11 -10.39 5.48
CA THR A 194 17.53 -9.99 5.60
C THR A 194 17.98 -9.02 4.51
N ILE A 195 17.55 -9.26 3.25
CA ILE A 195 17.94 -8.43 2.12
C ILE A 195 17.30 -7.03 2.23
N GLY A 196 16.01 -6.98 2.50
CA GLY A 196 15.28 -5.72 2.66
C GLY A 196 15.80 -4.90 3.84
N LEU A 197 16.07 -5.55 4.96
CA LEU A 197 16.64 -4.93 6.15
C LEU A 197 18.03 -4.33 5.88
N LYS A 198 18.93 -5.08 5.23
CA LYS A 198 20.25 -4.59 4.85
C LYS A 198 20.17 -3.38 3.92
N ARG A 199 19.29 -3.40 2.91
CA ARG A 199 19.06 -2.27 2.00
C ARG A 199 18.54 -1.03 2.73
N SER A 200 17.82 -1.22 3.82
CA SER A 200 17.29 -0.15 4.68
C SER A 200 18.27 0.29 5.78
N GLY A 201 19.51 -0.20 5.78
CA GLY A 201 20.53 0.15 6.77
C GLY A 201 20.34 -0.51 8.13
N ILE A 202 19.46 -1.50 8.25
CA ILE A 202 19.24 -2.26 9.49
C ILE A 202 20.22 -3.43 9.50
N THR A 203 21.38 -3.21 10.14
CA THR A 203 22.52 -4.15 10.19
C THR A 203 23.12 -4.19 11.59
N GLY A 204 24.16 -5.01 11.81
CA GLY A 204 24.91 -5.05 13.07
C GLY A 204 24.03 -5.41 14.27
N ASP A 205 24.14 -4.63 15.34
CA ASP A 205 23.41 -4.86 16.60
C ASP A 205 21.91 -4.75 16.43
N ARG A 206 21.42 -3.81 15.60
CA ARG A 206 19.99 -3.66 15.32
C ARG A 206 19.42 -4.92 14.66
N TYR A 207 20.12 -5.50 13.70
CA TYR A 207 19.73 -6.77 13.07
C TYR A 207 19.77 -7.94 14.07
N ARG A 208 20.83 -8.04 14.90
CA ARG A 208 20.94 -9.08 15.93
C ARG A 208 19.81 -9.00 16.97
N ALA A 209 19.42 -7.79 17.34
CA ALA A 209 18.29 -7.56 18.24
C ALA A 209 16.97 -8.09 17.65
N LEU A 210 16.69 -7.77 16.37
CA LEU A 210 15.54 -8.32 15.64
C LEU A 210 15.57 -9.84 15.53
N GLU A 211 16.75 -10.43 15.28
CA GLU A 211 16.91 -11.88 15.18
C GLU A 211 16.61 -12.58 16.51
N LYS A 212 17.07 -12.00 17.63
CA LYS A 212 16.73 -12.48 18.98
C LYS A 212 15.23 -12.40 19.21
N ALA A 213 14.61 -11.26 18.93
CA ALA A 213 13.17 -11.05 19.07
C ALA A 213 12.36 -12.03 18.22
N TYR A 214 12.74 -12.24 16.96
CA TYR A 214 12.10 -13.23 16.06
C TYR A 214 12.10 -14.62 16.65
N ARG A 215 13.21 -15.07 17.24
CA ARG A 215 13.32 -16.40 17.91
C ARG A 215 12.42 -16.49 19.13
N LEU A 216 12.36 -15.46 19.96
CA LEU A 216 11.48 -15.40 21.14
C LEU A 216 10.01 -15.47 20.74
N ILE A 217 9.58 -14.65 19.79
CA ILE A 217 8.19 -14.61 19.32
C ILE A 217 7.80 -15.98 18.70
N ARG A 218 8.66 -16.55 17.87
CA ARG A 218 8.46 -17.89 17.29
C ARG A 218 8.28 -18.97 18.34
N SER A 219 8.94 -18.85 19.48
CA SER A 219 8.86 -19.77 20.64
C SER A 219 7.69 -19.46 21.58
N GLY A 220 6.84 -18.51 21.26
CA GLY A 220 5.72 -18.08 22.12
C GLY A 220 6.12 -17.22 23.32
N LYS A 221 7.33 -16.66 23.31
CA LYS A 221 7.92 -15.87 24.39
C LYS A 221 7.99 -14.38 24.04
N GLN A 222 6.96 -13.84 23.38
CA GLN A 222 6.98 -12.44 22.97
C GLN A 222 7.08 -11.46 24.17
N ASN A 223 6.59 -11.85 25.35
CA ASN A 223 6.68 -11.03 26.56
C ASN A 223 8.13 -10.83 27.07
N GLU A 224 9.09 -11.63 26.56
CA GLU A 224 10.53 -11.49 26.87
C GLU A 224 11.24 -10.53 25.89
N VAL A 225 10.53 -9.96 24.91
CA VAL A 225 11.10 -9.02 23.95
C VAL A 225 11.11 -7.62 24.55
N GLU A 226 12.29 -7.02 24.67
CA GLU A 226 12.50 -5.67 25.16
C GLU A 226 12.68 -4.67 24.01
N ALA A 227 12.11 -3.47 24.14
CA ALA A 227 12.19 -2.39 23.16
C ALA A 227 13.55 -1.66 23.21
N THR A 228 14.63 -2.34 22.82
CA THR A 228 16.00 -1.81 22.90
C THR A 228 16.47 -1.09 21.61
N THR A 229 15.66 -1.11 20.56
CA THR A 229 15.93 -0.42 19.30
C THR A 229 14.63 0.10 18.69
N PRO A 230 14.67 1.12 17.80
CA PRO A 230 13.46 1.62 17.15
C PRO A 230 12.69 0.55 16.39
N GLU A 231 13.37 -0.47 15.86
CA GLU A 231 12.72 -1.59 15.19
C GLU A 231 11.94 -2.47 16.15
N LEU A 232 12.46 -2.67 17.36
CA LEU A 232 11.77 -3.46 18.38
C LEU A 232 10.59 -2.70 19.00
N GLU A 233 10.68 -1.38 19.12
CA GLU A 233 9.55 -0.53 19.49
C GLU A 233 8.41 -0.69 18.45
N LEU A 234 8.71 -0.50 17.17
CA LEU A 234 7.75 -0.68 16.07
C LEU A 234 7.17 -2.10 16.05
N LEU A 235 8.00 -3.12 16.25
CA LEU A 235 7.55 -4.52 16.28
C LEU A 235 6.57 -4.77 17.41
N LEU A 236 6.87 -4.31 18.62
CA LEU A 236 6.02 -4.49 19.80
C LEU A 236 4.73 -3.69 19.71
N GLU A 237 4.79 -2.45 19.24
CA GLU A 237 3.60 -1.63 18.96
C GLU A 237 2.67 -2.36 17.98
N TRP A 238 3.22 -2.87 16.88
CA TRP A 238 2.45 -3.59 15.86
C TRP A 238 1.84 -4.89 16.40
N LEU A 239 2.57 -5.65 17.25
CA LEU A 239 2.07 -6.89 17.85
C LEU A 239 0.97 -6.64 18.89
N ASN A 240 1.04 -5.52 19.60
CA ASN A 240 0.05 -5.13 20.61
C ASN A 240 -1.21 -4.48 20.01
N ALA A 241 -1.13 -4.01 18.78
CA ALA A 241 -2.28 -3.41 18.09
C ALA A 241 -3.35 -4.47 17.76
N PRO A 242 -4.65 -4.10 17.81
CA PRO A 242 -5.75 -5.02 17.51
C PRO A 242 -5.60 -5.70 16.15
N SER A 243 -5.93 -6.97 16.08
CA SER A 243 -5.95 -7.75 14.85
C SER A 243 -7.29 -8.47 14.68
N LYS A 244 -7.88 -8.33 13.48
CA LYS A 244 -9.10 -9.10 13.11
C LYS A 244 -8.76 -10.48 12.52
N ARG A 245 -7.53 -10.69 12.05
CA ARG A 245 -7.14 -11.90 11.28
C ARG A 245 -6.18 -12.83 12.03
N GLY A 246 -5.52 -12.33 13.08
CA GLY A 246 -4.45 -13.04 13.77
C GLY A 246 -3.21 -13.24 12.89
N LEU A 247 -2.12 -13.64 13.51
CA LEU A 247 -0.81 -13.77 12.88
C LEU A 247 -0.69 -15.09 12.08
N HIS A 248 0.01 -15.06 10.93
CA HIS A 248 0.47 -16.29 10.28
C HIS A 248 1.42 -17.08 11.18
N LYS A 249 1.41 -18.41 11.03
CA LYS A 249 2.34 -19.29 11.75
C LYS A 249 3.78 -19.05 11.30
N PHE A 250 4.72 -19.58 12.07
CA PHE A 250 6.14 -19.62 11.74
C PHE A 250 6.51 -21.00 11.16
N ALA A 251 7.52 -21.03 10.29
CA ALA A 251 8.08 -22.29 9.82
C ALA A 251 8.59 -23.11 11.01
N GLN A 252 8.40 -24.40 10.98
CA GLN A 252 9.00 -25.32 11.95
C GLN A 252 10.54 -25.26 11.86
N ALA A 253 11.21 -25.47 12.98
CA ALA A 253 12.68 -25.42 13.03
C ALA A 253 13.28 -26.66 12.36
#